data_564973a15e278f30db6c99e21c4aa503
#
_entry.id   564973a15e278f30db6c99e21c4aa503
#
_cell.length_a   1.000
_cell.length_b   1.000
_cell.length_c   1.000
_cell.angle_alpha   90.00
_cell.angle_beta   90.00
_cell.angle_gamma   90.00
#
_symmetry.space_group_name_H-M   'P 1'
#
loop_
_entity.id
_entity.type
_entity.pdbx_description
1 polymer ?
#
loop_
_entity_poly.entity_id
_entity_poly.type
_entity_poly.pdbx_seq_one_letter_code
_entity_poly.pdbx_strand_id
1 'polypeptide(L)'
;MQKSISPIALMSALVASHAFAQGPKLQTCESTPQPAFCSAVRGVRTEGWPAQSRSEVMAQHGMVVTSQPLAAQAGLQILRHGGNAIDAAVATAAMLNVTEPMMVGMGGDLFALVYAAKEHKVFVLNASGMAPTGATVDRFNKLGYAWNPKNWGPGSGMPAGGILPVTVPGAVWGWQAVLKRFGKLTFKEVLEPAAQYAQGGFPISERIAHDWRLPNALPLQACCTSLDPDSIKTWYVNGAQPRPGQIFRNPDLARTLRLLQSKGADAFYKGEIAQAIVAKSQALGGSMTLEDLAGYKGEWVEPARTQYHGYDILELPPPAQAWAADEILNILQACVPVWSTGGTLASLGPANPLYWHFLIEAKKLAYADLYRYNADPNFAAVPLAKLLSEAYAASLCGKVDPQHASIPGPPANFSNSGDTIVLSTADDEGNMVSWVNSNFSAFGSGVTVPGYGFILHNRGALFTLDPKSPNAIEPHKRPYNTLSAGFVMHDDRPLMTVTLMGGDMQAQGHAQLLVDIFDLGANLQAGADMARFRHAQVPNTLSLETPLYDLVGAKLAAMGHTVKSVNGEEMGGVQILMFVADPSLAQAGTDTIKHVAGYYRSGSDFRKDGEAVAW
;
A
#
# COMPACT_ATOMS: atom_id res chain seq x y z
N MET A 1 -80.35 -13.80 -35.44
CA MET A 1 -79.32 -12.73 -35.16
C MET A 1 -78.35 -13.27 -34.15
N GLN A 2 -77.34 -13.93 -34.66
CA GLN A 2 -76.23 -14.47 -33.81
C GLN A 2 -75.09 -13.49 -33.79
N LYS A 3 -74.69 -13.02 -32.59
CA LYS A 3 -73.49 -12.23 -32.40
C LYS A 3 -72.37 -13.18 -32.03
N SER A 4 -71.35 -13.21 -32.87
CA SER A 4 -70.10 -13.91 -32.65
C SER A 4 -69.26 -13.19 -31.60
N ILE A 5 -68.77 -13.93 -30.62
CA ILE A 5 -67.80 -13.48 -29.63
C ILE A 5 -66.43 -14.01 -30.09
N SER A 6 -65.50 -13.10 -30.36
CA SER A 6 -64.07 -13.41 -30.61
C SER A 6 -63.33 -13.76 -29.32
N PRO A 7 -62.41 -14.72 -29.30
CA PRO A 7 -61.63 -15.03 -28.15
C PRO A 7 -60.42 -14.07 -28.07
N ILE A 8 -60.22 -13.43 -26.89
CA ILE A 8 -59.07 -12.66 -26.53
C ILE A 8 -57.96 -13.66 -26.25
N ALA A 9 -56.87 -13.59 -27.03
CA ALA A 9 -55.65 -14.34 -26.80
C ALA A 9 -54.92 -13.75 -25.60
N LEU A 10 -54.79 -14.54 -24.52
CA LEU A 10 -53.91 -14.25 -23.38
C LEU A 10 -52.45 -14.49 -23.82
N MET A 11 -51.74 -13.44 -24.04
CA MET A 11 -50.28 -13.50 -24.26
C MET A 11 -49.59 -13.64 -22.91
N SER A 12 -49.20 -14.87 -22.55
CA SER A 12 -48.38 -15.17 -21.39
C SER A 12 -46.98 -14.63 -21.64
N ALA A 13 -46.61 -13.53 -20.98
CA ALA A 13 -45.26 -13.05 -20.94
C ALA A 13 -44.41 -14.05 -20.13
N LEU A 14 -43.61 -14.87 -20.79
CA LEU A 14 -42.51 -15.59 -20.15
C LEU A 14 -41.48 -14.55 -19.66
N VAL A 15 -41.48 -14.27 -18.38
CA VAL A 15 -40.38 -13.62 -17.71
C VAL A 15 -39.26 -14.66 -17.69
N ALA A 16 -38.33 -14.54 -18.63
CA ALA A 16 -37.06 -15.25 -18.55
C ALA A 16 -36.29 -14.71 -17.32
N SER A 17 -36.35 -15.47 -16.22
CA SER A 17 -35.44 -15.27 -15.10
C SER A 17 -34.03 -15.51 -15.61
N HIS A 18 -33.30 -14.43 -15.88
CA HIS A 18 -31.87 -14.50 -16.04
C HIS A 18 -31.34 -15.00 -14.71
N ALA A 19 -31.00 -16.28 -14.64
CA ALA A 19 -30.11 -16.79 -13.60
C ALA A 19 -28.78 -16.05 -13.80
N PHE A 20 -28.54 -15.02 -13.01
CA PHE A 20 -27.22 -14.43 -12.90
C PHE A 20 -26.28 -15.58 -12.58
N ALA A 21 -25.34 -15.87 -13.48
CA ALA A 21 -24.27 -16.79 -13.21
C ALA A 21 -23.58 -16.27 -11.94
N GLN A 22 -23.75 -17.01 -10.85
CA GLN A 22 -22.99 -16.72 -9.63
C GLN A 22 -21.52 -16.80 -10.06
N GLY A 23 -20.78 -15.68 -9.91
CA GLY A 23 -19.35 -15.66 -10.11
C GLY A 23 -18.69 -16.82 -9.34
N PRO A 24 -17.49 -17.24 -9.71
CA PRO A 24 -16.82 -18.35 -9.05
C PRO A 24 -16.80 -18.06 -7.55
N LYS A 25 -17.37 -18.99 -6.75
CA LYS A 25 -17.34 -18.86 -5.29
C LYS A 25 -15.88 -18.91 -4.87
N LEU A 26 -15.45 -17.88 -4.13
CA LEU A 26 -14.14 -17.87 -3.51
C LEU A 26 -13.94 -19.16 -2.71
N GLN A 27 -12.95 -19.97 -3.08
CA GLN A 27 -12.61 -21.15 -2.33
C GLN A 27 -11.80 -20.74 -1.09
N THR A 28 -12.25 -21.16 0.06
CA THR A 28 -11.58 -20.93 1.33
C THR A 28 -11.25 -22.28 1.97
N CYS A 29 -10.52 -22.29 3.08
CA CYS A 29 -10.20 -23.53 3.77
C CYS A 29 -11.44 -24.24 4.36
N GLU A 30 -12.58 -23.60 4.41
CA GLU A 30 -13.89 -24.18 4.77
C GLU A 30 -14.62 -24.79 3.56
N SER A 31 -14.16 -24.52 2.34
CA SER A 31 -14.78 -25.04 1.12
C SER A 31 -14.64 -26.57 1.03
N THR A 32 -15.59 -27.21 0.35
CA THR A 32 -15.53 -28.66 0.09
C THR A 32 -15.59 -28.87 -1.42
N PRO A 33 -14.54 -29.48 -2.07
CA PRO A 33 -13.29 -29.96 -1.42
C PRO A 33 -12.40 -28.82 -0.92
N GLN A 34 -11.63 -29.09 0.14
CA GLN A 34 -10.71 -28.13 0.71
C GLN A 34 -9.51 -27.93 -0.23
N PRO A 35 -9.08 -26.69 -0.53
CA PRO A 35 -7.88 -26.43 -1.30
C PRO A 35 -6.62 -27.07 -0.70
N ALA A 36 -5.68 -27.51 -1.55
CA ALA A 36 -4.54 -28.33 -1.13
C ALA A 36 -3.66 -27.66 -0.05
N PHE A 37 -3.47 -26.34 -0.11
CA PHE A 37 -2.64 -25.62 0.87
C PHE A 37 -3.34 -25.32 2.18
N CYS A 38 -4.63 -25.52 2.32
CA CYS A 38 -5.29 -25.48 3.62
C CYS A 38 -4.80 -26.57 4.59
N SER A 39 -4.01 -27.53 4.11
CA SER A 39 -3.27 -28.45 4.97
C SER A 39 -2.32 -27.73 5.95
N ALA A 40 -1.82 -26.54 5.60
CA ALA A 40 -0.99 -25.72 6.47
C ALA A 40 -1.69 -25.26 7.77
N VAL A 41 -3.02 -25.32 7.84
CA VAL A 41 -3.80 -25.07 9.06
C VAL A 41 -3.65 -26.23 10.07
N ARG A 42 -3.14 -27.38 9.63
CA ARG A 42 -3.00 -28.59 10.43
C ARG A 42 -1.52 -28.89 10.69
N GLY A 43 -1.16 -29.20 11.94
CA GLY A 43 0.19 -29.61 12.30
C GLY A 43 1.22 -28.48 12.19
N VAL A 44 2.33 -28.74 11.52
CA VAL A 44 3.41 -27.74 11.34
C VAL A 44 3.02 -26.76 10.24
N ARG A 45 2.67 -25.53 10.64
CA ARG A 45 2.10 -24.51 9.77
C ARG A 45 3.13 -23.70 8.98
N THR A 46 4.40 -23.77 9.36
CA THR A 46 5.46 -22.87 8.86
C THR A 46 6.41 -23.54 7.87
N GLU A 47 6.05 -24.72 7.34
CA GLU A 47 6.88 -25.44 6.41
C GLU A 47 6.47 -25.22 4.94
N GLY A 48 7.49 -25.09 4.08
CA GLY A 48 7.34 -24.98 2.64
C GLY A 48 6.86 -23.60 2.17
N TRP A 49 6.61 -23.51 0.87
CA TRP A 49 6.17 -22.26 0.24
C TRP A 49 4.74 -21.83 0.65
N PRO A 50 3.78 -22.73 0.95
CA PRO A 50 2.42 -22.35 1.36
C PRO A 50 2.30 -22.22 2.89
N ALA A 51 3.36 -21.78 3.56
CA ALA A 51 3.37 -21.64 5.02
C ALA A 51 2.23 -20.75 5.51
N GLN A 52 1.70 -21.08 6.69
CA GLN A 52 0.73 -20.26 7.40
C GLN A 52 1.11 -20.22 8.88
N SER A 53 1.48 -19.02 9.38
CA SER A 53 2.03 -18.85 10.74
C SER A 53 0.98 -18.99 11.84
N ARG A 54 -0.27 -18.62 11.55
CA ARG A 54 -1.41 -18.63 12.50
C ARG A 54 -2.75 -18.80 11.77
N SER A 55 -3.83 -18.95 12.53
CA SER A 55 -5.18 -18.87 11.98
C SER A 55 -5.54 -17.41 11.65
N GLU A 56 -6.49 -17.22 10.75
CA GLU A 56 -7.11 -15.90 10.56
C GLU A 56 -7.77 -15.43 11.85
N VAL A 57 -7.78 -14.12 12.05
CA VAL A 57 -8.60 -13.50 13.11
C VAL A 57 -9.98 -13.24 12.53
N MET A 58 -11.03 -13.62 13.27
CA MET A 58 -12.42 -13.47 12.86
C MET A 58 -13.23 -12.78 13.95
N ALA A 59 -14.11 -11.83 13.57
CA ALA A 59 -14.99 -11.14 14.51
C ALA A 59 -16.18 -10.48 13.81
N GLN A 60 -17.23 -10.13 14.56
CA GLN A 60 -18.49 -9.63 14.01
C GLN A 60 -18.57 -8.09 13.92
N HIS A 61 -18.00 -7.36 14.88
CA HIS A 61 -18.34 -5.95 15.07
C HIS A 61 -17.32 -4.97 14.48
N GLY A 62 -16.06 -5.36 14.41
CA GLY A 62 -15.03 -4.48 13.88
C GLY A 62 -13.64 -5.08 13.98
N MET A 63 -12.73 -4.55 13.16
CA MET A 63 -11.40 -5.11 13.02
C MET A 63 -10.38 -4.05 12.65
N VAL A 64 -9.18 -4.20 13.18
CA VAL A 64 -8.00 -3.41 12.81
C VAL A 64 -6.84 -4.36 12.58
N VAL A 65 -6.15 -4.23 11.45
CA VAL A 65 -4.94 -4.98 11.15
C VAL A 65 -3.84 -4.05 10.66
N THR A 66 -2.66 -4.18 11.24
CA THR A 66 -1.48 -3.38 10.89
C THR A 66 -0.18 -4.05 11.33
N SER A 67 0.95 -3.44 11.02
CA SER A 67 2.30 -3.98 11.21
C SER A 67 2.81 -3.98 12.66
N GLN A 68 2.06 -3.39 13.62
CA GLN A 68 2.52 -3.26 15.00
C GLN A 68 1.35 -3.39 16.01
N PRO A 69 1.48 -4.28 17.04
CA PRO A 69 0.37 -4.62 17.93
C PRO A 69 -0.22 -3.44 18.72
N LEU A 70 0.62 -2.54 19.24
CA LEU A 70 0.13 -1.39 20.01
C LEU A 70 -0.68 -0.43 19.14
N ALA A 71 -0.32 -0.34 17.85
CA ALA A 71 -1.06 0.48 16.90
C ALA A 71 -2.41 -0.16 16.53
N ALA A 72 -2.45 -1.48 16.34
CA ALA A 72 -3.70 -2.22 16.14
C ALA A 72 -4.65 -2.03 17.34
N GLN A 73 -4.12 -2.15 18.56
CA GLN A 73 -4.89 -1.96 19.80
C GLN A 73 -5.40 -0.51 19.96
N ALA A 74 -4.62 0.50 19.56
CA ALA A 74 -5.08 1.88 19.59
C ALA A 74 -6.29 2.10 18.67
N GLY A 75 -6.26 1.54 17.45
CA GLY A 75 -7.41 1.55 16.55
C GLY A 75 -8.63 0.82 17.11
N LEU A 76 -8.44 -0.38 17.67
CA LEU A 76 -9.51 -1.14 18.30
C LEU A 76 -10.13 -0.39 19.50
N GLN A 77 -9.30 0.28 20.30
CA GLN A 77 -9.79 1.13 21.38
C GLN A 77 -10.73 2.21 20.85
N ILE A 78 -10.40 2.86 19.76
CA ILE A 78 -11.24 3.89 19.12
C ILE A 78 -12.58 3.28 18.65
N LEU A 79 -12.57 2.13 17.99
CA LEU A 79 -13.80 1.44 17.58
C LEU A 79 -14.70 1.17 18.79
N ARG A 80 -14.16 0.60 19.87
CA ARG A 80 -14.90 0.26 21.09
C ARG A 80 -15.41 1.48 21.87
N HIS A 81 -14.86 2.66 21.65
CA HIS A 81 -15.32 3.92 22.24
C HIS A 81 -16.25 4.73 21.33
N GLY A 82 -16.85 4.10 20.32
CA GLY A 82 -17.88 4.71 19.46
C GLY A 82 -17.34 5.40 18.21
N GLY A 83 -16.04 5.32 17.93
CA GLY A 83 -15.46 5.68 16.65
C GLY A 83 -15.84 4.68 15.55
N ASN A 84 -15.66 5.09 14.29
CA ASN A 84 -15.85 4.23 13.13
C ASN A 84 -14.51 3.76 12.54
N ALA A 85 -14.55 3.01 11.43
CA ALA A 85 -13.35 2.50 10.75
C ALA A 85 -12.35 3.61 10.37
N ILE A 86 -12.85 4.79 10.03
CA ILE A 86 -12.02 5.93 9.62
C ILE A 86 -11.30 6.56 10.83
N ASP A 87 -12.01 6.72 11.95
CA ASP A 87 -11.42 7.18 13.21
C ASP A 87 -10.32 6.22 13.69
N ALA A 88 -10.61 4.91 13.60
CA ALA A 88 -9.65 3.86 13.95
C ALA A 88 -8.41 3.88 13.05
N ALA A 89 -8.58 4.10 11.73
CA ALA A 89 -7.47 4.18 10.79
C ALA A 89 -6.52 5.34 11.13
N VAL A 90 -7.06 6.53 11.44
CA VAL A 90 -6.23 7.69 11.84
C VAL A 90 -5.53 7.45 13.18
N ALA A 91 -6.22 6.87 14.17
CA ALA A 91 -5.61 6.56 15.45
C ALA A 91 -4.46 5.53 15.32
N THR A 92 -4.68 4.49 14.49
CA THR A 92 -3.66 3.49 14.17
C THR A 92 -2.46 4.12 13.47
N ALA A 93 -2.68 4.96 12.44
CA ALA A 93 -1.62 5.66 11.73
C ALA A 93 -0.82 6.61 12.64
N ALA A 94 -1.50 7.33 13.53
CA ALA A 94 -0.86 8.20 14.51
C ALA A 94 -0.02 7.39 15.52
N MET A 95 -0.50 6.22 15.95
CA MET A 95 0.25 5.34 16.85
C MET A 95 1.47 4.73 16.15
N LEU A 96 1.35 4.35 14.87
CA LEU A 96 2.48 3.88 14.06
C LEU A 96 3.57 4.95 13.93
N ASN A 97 3.21 6.23 13.86
CA ASN A 97 4.18 7.33 13.90
C ASN A 97 5.01 7.35 15.20
N VAL A 98 4.48 6.78 16.29
CA VAL A 98 5.21 6.61 17.56
C VAL A 98 6.03 5.33 17.57
N THR A 99 5.44 4.22 17.12
CA THR A 99 5.96 2.86 17.29
C THR A 99 6.82 2.37 16.12
N GLU A 100 6.61 2.91 14.92
CA GLU A 100 7.39 2.62 13.70
C GLU A 100 7.89 3.90 13.01
N PRO A 101 8.59 4.82 13.71
CA PRO A 101 8.96 6.12 13.14
C PRO A 101 9.93 6.04 11.96
N MET A 102 10.65 4.93 11.79
CA MET A 102 11.48 4.67 10.62
C MET A 102 10.64 4.45 9.35
N MET A 103 9.43 3.91 9.47
CA MET A 103 8.57 3.57 8.34
C MET A 103 7.65 4.73 7.95
N VAL A 104 7.11 5.43 8.94
CA VAL A 104 5.98 6.36 8.79
C VAL A 104 6.08 7.55 9.72
N GLY A 105 5.42 8.65 9.33
CA GLY A 105 5.30 9.82 10.18
C GLY A 105 4.40 10.89 9.60
N MET A 106 4.11 11.89 10.44
CA MET A 106 3.36 13.08 10.02
C MET A 106 4.13 13.95 9.00
N GLY A 107 5.45 13.74 8.89
CA GLY A 107 6.28 14.34 7.85
C GLY A 107 6.29 13.55 6.53
N GLY A 108 5.41 12.59 6.35
CA GLY A 108 5.32 11.68 5.20
C GLY A 108 4.13 11.90 4.28
N ASP A 109 3.94 10.92 3.39
CA ASP A 109 2.82 10.83 2.43
C ASP A 109 1.73 9.89 2.93
N LEU A 110 0.52 10.08 2.39
CA LEU A 110 -0.64 9.25 2.67
C LEU A 110 -1.49 9.05 1.42
N PHE A 111 -1.94 7.80 1.21
CA PHE A 111 -3.11 7.48 0.40
C PHE A 111 -4.08 6.60 1.20
N ALA A 112 -5.36 6.73 0.92
CA ALA A 112 -6.39 5.90 1.51
C ALA A 112 -7.52 5.63 0.53
N LEU A 113 -8.04 4.41 0.54
CA LEU A 113 -9.34 4.08 -0.02
C LEU A 113 -10.30 3.89 1.14
N VAL A 114 -11.43 4.57 1.09
CA VAL A 114 -12.49 4.51 2.11
C VAL A 114 -13.77 4.04 1.44
N TYR A 115 -14.24 2.85 1.81
CA TYR A 115 -15.60 2.45 1.50
C TYR A 115 -16.54 3.06 2.55
N ALA A 116 -17.39 3.98 2.12
CA ALA A 116 -18.42 4.57 2.95
C ALA A 116 -19.73 3.78 2.78
N ALA A 117 -20.10 3.01 3.79
CA ALA A 117 -21.24 2.09 3.72
C ALA A 117 -22.59 2.82 3.44
N LYS A 118 -22.77 4.03 3.97
CA LYS A 118 -23.97 4.85 3.73
C LYS A 118 -24.09 5.34 2.29
N GLU A 119 -22.97 5.52 1.61
CA GLU A 119 -22.91 6.04 0.24
C GLU A 119 -22.75 4.91 -0.79
N HIS A 120 -22.52 3.67 -0.33
CA HIS A 120 -22.20 2.50 -1.17
C HIS A 120 -21.11 2.78 -2.19
N LYS A 121 -20.07 3.53 -1.79
CA LYS A 121 -19.02 3.99 -2.68
C LYS A 121 -17.64 3.94 -2.01
N VAL A 122 -16.62 3.59 -2.83
CA VAL A 122 -15.21 3.76 -2.48
C VAL A 122 -14.76 5.17 -2.87
N PHE A 123 -14.11 5.86 -1.94
CA PHE A 123 -13.47 7.16 -2.14
C PHE A 123 -11.97 7.01 -2.01
N VAL A 124 -11.22 7.60 -2.91
CA VAL A 124 -9.76 7.56 -2.90
C VAL A 124 -9.19 8.93 -2.53
N LEU A 125 -8.40 8.97 -1.47
CA LEU A 125 -7.65 10.13 -1.05
C LEU A 125 -6.20 10.04 -1.54
N ASN A 126 -5.73 11.06 -2.26
CA ASN A 126 -4.34 11.32 -2.56
C ASN A 126 -3.84 12.48 -1.70
N ALA A 127 -3.10 12.18 -0.65
CA ALA A 127 -2.39 13.15 0.18
C ALA A 127 -0.87 12.95 0.07
N SER A 128 -0.38 12.71 -1.14
CA SER A 128 1.06 12.71 -1.44
C SER A 128 1.61 14.13 -1.54
N GLY A 129 2.86 14.30 -1.16
CA GLY A 129 3.54 15.58 -1.12
C GLY A 129 3.82 16.18 -2.49
N MET A 130 3.75 17.51 -2.58
CA MET A 130 4.13 18.27 -3.78
C MET A 130 5.54 18.82 -3.65
N ALA A 131 6.26 18.92 -4.76
CA ALA A 131 7.56 19.59 -4.81
C ALA A 131 7.42 21.07 -4.39
N PRO A 132 8.31 21.60 -3.55
CA PRO A 132 8.33 23.02 -3.21
C PRO A 132 8.48 23.93 -4.45
N THR A 133 8.02 25.15 -4.38
CA THR A 133 8.13 26.17 -5.46
C THR A 133 9.55 26.33 -6.01
N GLY A 134 10.55 26.19 -5.15
CA GLY A 134 11.97 26.30 -5.57
C GLY A 134 12.59 25.02 -6.13
N ALA A 135 11.86 23.91 -6.22
CA ALA A 135 12.40 22.62 -6.66
C ALA A 135 12.26 22.46 -8.19
N THR A 136 13.30 22.80 -8.93
CA THR A 136 13.34 22.76 -10.40
C THR A 136 14.55 21.97 -10.90
N VAL A 137 14.50 21.42 -12.12
CA VAL A 137 15.62 20.76 -12.79
C VAL A 137 16.85 21.68 -12.81
N ASP A 138 16.68 22.96 -13.14
CA ASP A 138 17.77 23.95 -13.17
C ASP A 138 18.44 24.15 -11.83
N ARG A 139 17.65 24.19 -10.73
CA ARG A 139 18.19 24.26 -9.38
C ARG A 139 19.06 23.05 -9.07
N PHE A 140 18.56 21.84 -9.33
CA PHE A 140 19.33 20.61 -9.06
C PHE A 140 20.61 20.55 -9.89
N ASN A 141 20.54 20.93 -11.18
CA ASN A 141 21.72 21.02 -12.04
C ASN A 141 22.78 22.00 -11.48
N LYS A 142 22.35 23.18 -10.99
CA LYS A 142 23.25 24.15 -10.32
C LYS A 142 23.86 23.64 -9.05
N LEU A 143 23.18 22.70 -8.35
CA LEU A 143 23.70 22.03 -7.15
C LEU A 143 24.61 20.83 -7.49
N GLY A 144 24.88 20.55 -8.77
CA GLY A 144 25.75 19.48 -9.22
C GLY A 144 25.06 18.12 -9.45
N TYR A 145 23.75 18.06 -9.35
CA TYR A 145 22.98 16.87 -9.71
C TYR A 145 22.66 16.91 -11.20
N ALA A 146 22.85 15.79 -11.89
CA ALA A 146 22.62 15.72 -13.31
C ALA A 146 21.96 14.39 -13.73
N TRP A 147 21.06 14.47 -14.69
CA TRP A 147 20.54 13.30 -15.34
C TRP A 147 21.62 12.60 -16.20
N ASN A 148 21.63 11.26 -16.13
CA ASN A 148 22.47 10.43 -16.99
C ASN A 148 21.56 9.62 -17.92
N PRO A 149 21.69 9.74 -19.26
CA PRO A 149 20.85 9.01 -20.22
C PRO A 149 20.92 7.48 -20.11
N LYS A 150 21.96 6.94 -19.46
CA LYS A 150 22.06 5.50 -19.18
C LYS A 150 21.19 5.04 -18.01
N ASN A 151 20.70 6.00 -17.21
CA ASN A 151 19.87 5.78 -16.03
C ASN A 151 18.58 6.56 -16.20
N TRP A 152 17.54 5.96 -16.74
CA TRP A 152 16.24 6.63 -16.88
C TRP A 152 15.20 5.99 -15.94
N GLY A 153 14.09 6.71 -15.74
CA GLY A 153 13.00 6.30 -14.84
C GLY A 153 13.04 7.02 -13.49
N PRO A 154 12.22 6.58 -12.53
CA PRO A 154 12.12 7.21 -11.21
C PRO A 154 13.48 7.27 -10.51
N GLY A 155 13.77 8.39 -9.85
CA GLY A 155 15.01 8.61 -9.10
C GLY A 155 16.22 9.00 -9.93
N SER A 156 16.12 9.04 -11.27
CA SER A 156 17.27 9.32 -12.12
C SER A 156 17.78 10.76 -11.96
N GLY A 157 19.00 10.87 -11.43
CA GLY A 157 19.68 12.15 -11.17
C GLY A 157 19.32 12.83 -9.85
N MET A 158 18.29 12.36 -9.14
CA MET A 158 17.84 12.95 -7.87
C MET A 158 18.70 12.49 -6.68
N PRO A 159 18.90 13.35 -5.66
CA PRO A 159 19.49 12.91 -4.38
C PRO A 159 18.54 11.97 -3.64
N ALA A 160 19.11 10.92 -3.02
CA ALA A 160 18.34 9.92 -2.29
C ALA A 160 17.95 10.36 -0.87
N GLY A 161 18.67 11.29 -0.25
CA GLY A 161 18.46 11.70 1.15
C GLY A 161 18.80 13.17 1.41
N GLY A 162 18.75 13.58 2.66
CA GLY A 162 18.92 14.98 3.06
C GLY A 162 17.68 15.83 2.74
N ILE A 163 17.83 17.15 2.78
CA ILE A 163 16.69 18.08 2.67
C ILE A 163 16.17 18.27 1.24
N LEU A 164 17.01 18.03 0.24
CA LEU A 164 16.68 18.36 -1.16
C LEU A 164 15.51 17.55 -1.74
N PRO A 165 15.37 16.23 -1.47
CA PRO A 165 14.24 15.44 -1.95
C PRO A 165 12.99 15.53 -1.05
N VAL A 166 12.97 16.41 -0.07
CA VAL A 166 11.78 16.61 0.78
C VAL A 166 10.72 17.34 -0.01
N THR A 167 9.54 16.74 -0.14
CA THR A 167 8.33 17.41 -0.64
C THR A 167 7.44 17.85 0.51
N VAL A 168 6.42 18.65 0.26
CA VAL A 168 5.49 19.11 1.30
C VAL A 168 4.80 17.92 1.95
N PRO A 169 4.93 17.66 3.26
CA PRO A 169 4.31 16.50 3.88
C PRO A 169 2.78 16.54 3.80
N GLY A 170 2.16 15.45 3.34
CA GLY A 170 0.71 15.41 3.13
C GLY A 170 -0.09 14.66 4.21
N ALA A 171 0.57 13.83 5.03
CA ALA A 171 -0.10 12.91 5.94
C ALA A 171 -1.09 13.58 6.90
N VAL A 172 -0.72 14.68 7.55
CA VAL A 172 -1.57 15.39 8.54
C VAL A 172 -2.80 16.00 7.86
N TRP A 173 -2.64 16.54 6.65
CA TRP A 173 -3.77 17.01 5.86
C TRP A 173 -4.74 15.86 5.55
N GLY A 174 -4.20 14.72 5.16
CA GLY A 174 -4.99 13.53 4.86
C GLY A 174 -5.77 13.03 6.08
N TRP A 175 -5.14 12.98 7.26
CA TRP A 175 -5.81 12.60 8.50
C TRP A 175 -7.02 13.51 8.77
N GLN A 176 -6.84 14.84 8.68
CA GLN A 176 -7.95 15.77 8.88
C GLN A 176 -9.02 15.64 7.80
N ALA A 177 -8.64 15.42 6.55
CA ALA A 177 -9.58 15.33 5.42
C ALA A 177 -10.51 14.12 5.54
N VAL A 178 -9.99 12.94 5.90
CA VAL A 178 -10.82 11.73 6.08
C VAL A 178 -11.72 11.85 7.31
N LEU A 179 -11.19 12.34 8.44
CA LEU A 179 -11.98 12.56 9.65
C LEU A 179 -13.11 13.55 9.42
N LYS A 180 -12.82 14.68 8.76
CA LYS A 180 -13.85 15.69 8.47
C LYS A 180 -14.97 15.18 7.59
N ARG A 181 -14.66 14.27 6.66
CA ARG A 181 -15.62 13.76 5.68
C ARG A 181 -16.42 12.57 6.22
N PHE A 182 -15.76 11.65 6.92
CA PHE A 182 -16.33 10.35 7.26
C PHE A 182 -16.22 9.98 8.74
N GLY A 183 -15.36 10.66 9.52
CA GLY A 183 -15.14 10.37 10.92
C GLY A 183 -16.33 10.76 11.81
N LYS A 184 -16.40 10.14 12.98
CA LYS A 184 -17.35 10.47 14.06
C LYS A 184 -16.68 11.23 15.18
N LEU A 185 -15.37 11.06 15.35
CA LEU A 185 -14.58 11.60 16.45
C LEU A 185 -13.71 12.78 16.01
N THR A 186 -13.25 13.54 16.97
CA THR A 186 -12.38 14.71 16.77
C THR A 186 -10.90 14.29 16.74
N PHE A 187 -10.02 15.15 16.19
CA PHE A 187 -8.57 14.97 16.32
C PHE A 187 -8.12 14.79 17.77
N LYS A 188 -8.80 15.45 18.73
CA LYS A 188 -8.47 15.31 20.15
C LYS A 188 -8.61 13.86 20.62
N GLU A 189 -9.68 13.22 20.21
CA GLU A 189 -10.01 11.84 20.63
C GLU A 189 -9.13 10.82 19.92
N VAL A 190 -9.01 10.91 18.59
CA VAL A 190 -8.30 9.89 17.80
C VAL A 190 -6.77 9.94 17.99
N LEU A 191 -6.18 11.11 18.31
CA LEU A 191 -4.74 11.24 18.53
C LEU A 191 -4.31 10.98 19.99
N GLU A 192 -5.26 10.82 20.91
CA GLU A 192 -4.97 10.68 22.34
C GLU A 192 -4.10 9.46 22.67
N PRO A 193 -4.37 8.23 22.14
CA PRO A 193 -3.52 7.08 22.41
C PRO A 193 -2.06 7.32 21.98
N ALA A 194 -1.85 7.85 20.77
CA ALA A 194 -0.51 8.14 20.25
C ALA A 194 0.22 9.19 21.10
N ALA A 195 -0.46 10.25 21.52
CA ALA A 195 0.12 11.29 22.37
C ALA A 195 0.55 10.75 23.76
N GLN A 196 -0.26 9.85 24.34
CA GLN A 196 0.08 9.18 25.61
C GLN A 196 1.31 8.28 25.47
N TYR A 197 1.38 7.45 24.42
CA TYR A 197 2.52 6.58 24.18
C TYR A 197 3.80 7.34 23.83
N ALA A 198 3.70 8.40 23.05
CA ALA A 198 4.84 9.27 22.78
C ALA A 198 5.42 9.90 24.05
N GLN A 199 4.54 10.32 25.00
CA GLN A 199 4.93 10.89 26.28
C GLN A 199 5.42 9.85 27.27
N GLY A 200 4.66 8.76 27.46
CA GLY A 200 4.93 7.72 28.46
C GLY A 200 6.01 6.74 28.03
N GLY A 201 6.14 6.53 26.73
CA GLY A 201 7.05 5.57 26.12
C GLY A 201 6.46 4.18 25.94
N PHE A 202 7.16 3.35 25.17
CA PHE A 202 6.83 1.95 24.91
C PHE A 202 8.10 1.11 24.82
N PRO A 203 8.05 -0.19 25.14
CA PRO A 203 9.18 -1.09 24.95
C PRO A 203 9.37 -1.41 23.46
N ILE A 204 10.61 -1.29 22.98
CA ILE A 204 10.97 -1.62 21.59
C ILE A 204 10.98 -3.14 21.43
N SER A 205 10.30 -3.67 20.39
CA SER A 205 10.38 -5.08 20.01
C SER A 205 11.68 -5.41 19.27
N GLU A 206 11.98 -6.70 19.10
CA GLU A 206 13.15 -7.17 18.36
C GLU A 206 13.09 -6.71 16.89
N ARG A 207 11.91 -6.80 16.27
CA ARG A 207 11.73 -6.39 14.87
C ARG A 207 11.89 -4.88 14.72
N ILE A 208 11.28 -4.10 15.58
CA ILE A 208 11.42 -2.63 15.57
C ILE A 208 12.86 -2.22 15.82
N ALA A 209 13.57 -2.84 16.77
CA ALA A 209 14.98 -2.58 17.00
C ALA A 209 15.87 -2.92 15.78
N HIS A 210 15.54 -4.01 15.08
CA HIS A 210 16.24 -4.40 13.85
C HIS A 210 16.05 -3.38 12.73
N ASP A 211 14.81 -2.92 12.51
CA ASP A 211 14.46 -1.96 11.46
C ASP A 211 14.84 -0.51 11.82
N TRP A 212 15.18 -0.23 13.10
CA TRP A 212 15.55 1.09 13.59
C TRP A 212 16.99 1.48 13.19
N ARG A 213 17.22 1.65 11.90
CA ARG A 213 18.51 2.01 11.36
C ARG A 213 18.42 3.39 10.76
N LEU A 214 18.92 4.41 11.48
CA LEU A 214 19.20 5.68 10.84
C LEU A 214 20.18 5.43 9.68
N PRO A 215 20.02 6.13 8.56
CA PRO A 215 20.80 5.89 7.35
C PRO A 215 22.29 6.22 7.55
N ASN A 216 23.02 5.33 8.25
CA ASN A 216 24.47 5.41 8.44
C ASN A 216 25.27 5.24 7.15
N ALA A 217 24.64 4.70 6.13
CA ALA A 217 25.29 4.25 4.91
C ALA A 217 24.77 4.89 3.64
N LEU A 218 23.71 5.70 3.70
CA LEU A 218 23.45 6.56 2.57
C LEU A 218 24.52 7.64 2.59
N PRO A 219 25.31 7.78 1.53
CA PRO A 219 26.09 9.00 1.38
C PRO A 219 25.03 10.11 1.42
N LEU A 220 24.96 10.82 2.53
CA LEU A 220 24.26 12.09 2.67
C LEU A 220 24.98 13.02 1.69
N GLN A 221 24.56 12.93 0.42
CA GLN A 221 25.31 13.47 -0.68
C GLN A 221 25.31 14.98 -0.64
N ALA A 222 26.47 15.50 -0.91
CA ALA A 222 26.84 16.86 -1.21
C ALA A 222 26.73 17.89 -0.07
N CYS A 223 25.71 17.85 0.78
CA CYS A 223 25.59 18.82 1.87
C CYS A 223 25.94 18.28 3.26
N CYS A 224 25.89 16.96 3.45
CA CYS A 224 25.95 16.41 4.81
C CYS A 224 26.72 15.09 4.83
N THR A 225 27.94 15.11 5.30
CA THR A 225 28.78 13.93 5.56
C THR A 225 28.48 13.25 6.89
N SER A 226 27.54 13.79 7.67
CA SER A 226 27.12 13.30 8.98
C SER A 226 25.61 13.25 9.09
N LEU A 227 25.08 12.36 9.95
CA LEU A 227 23.68 12.33 10.35
C LEU A 227 23.25 13.69 10.89
N ASP A 228 22.02 14.10 10.59
CA ASP A 228 21.42 15.30 11.16
C ASP A 228 21.43 15.24 12.69
N PRO A 229 22.04 16.23 13.40
CA PRO A 229 22.16 16.21 14.86
C PRO A 229 20.81 16.11 15.58
N ASP A 230 19.75 16.73 15.02
CA ASP A 230 18.40 16.65 15.58
C ASP A 230 17.83 15.24 15.45
N SER A 231 18.18 14.51 14.38
CA SER A 231 17.80 13.12 14.21
C SER A 231 18.49 12.21 15.23
N ILE A 232 19.79 12.38 15.46
CA ILE A 232 20.51 11.63 16.49
C ILE A 232 19.89 11.89 17.87
N LYS A 233 19.65 13.17 18.21
CA LYS A 233 19.04 13.57 19.47
C LYS A 233 17.67 12.96 19.68
N THR A 234 16.84 12.88 18.63
CA THR A 234 15.44 12.43 18.72
C THR A 234 15.33 10.92 18.73
N TRP A 235 16.12 10.23 17.89
CA TRP A 235 15.91 8.81 17.58
C TRP A 235 16.91 7.87 18.26
N TYR A 236 17.99 8.38 18.83
CA TYR A 236 18.94 7.59 19.60
C TYR A 236 18.67 7.72 21.10
N VAL A 237 18.86 6.63 21.82
CA VAL A 237 18.77 6.60 23.29
C VAL A 237 20.18 6.54 23.86
N ASN A 238 20.57 7.56 24.61
CA ASN A 238 21.95 7.69 25.14
C ASN A 238 23.04 7.61 24.04
N GLY A 239 22.75 8.21 22.89
CA GLY A 239 23.68 8.27 21.75
C GLY A 239 23.82 6.97 20.95
N ALA A 240 22.96 5.98 21.18
CA ALA A 240 22.96 4.71 20.47
C ALA A 240 21.56 4.33 19.95
N GLN A 241 21.51 3.46 18.95
CA GLN A 241 20.28 2.86 18.46
C GLN A 241 19.55 2.14 19.60
N PRO A 242 18.20 2.27 19.72
CA PRO A 242 17.42 1.57 20.73
C PRO A 242 17.58 0.04 20.62
N ARG A 243 17.56 -0.64 21.77
CA ARG A 243 17.66 -2.09 21.88
C ARG A 243 16.31 -2.72 22.24
N PRO A 244 16.09 -4.01 21.93
CA PRO A 244 14.89 -4.72 22.36
C PRO A 244 14.65 -4.58 23.88
N GLY A 245 13.38 -4.35 24.25
CA GLY A 245 12.96 -4.12 25.64
C GLY A 245 13.26 -2.72 26.20
N GLN A 246 14.05 -1.90 25.51
CA GLN A 246 14.34 -0.54 25.94
C GLN A 246 13.11 0.36 25.77
N ILE A 247 12.80 1.18 26.79
CA ILE A 247 11.69 2.12 26.71
C ILE A 247 12.12 3.33 25.86
N PHE A 248 11.43 3.53 24.73
CA PHE A 248 11.60 4.71 23.91
C PHE A 248 10.51 5.74 24.20
N ARG A 249 10.88 7.01 24.30
CA ARG A 249 9.98 8.14 24.51
C ARG A 249 10.29 9.24 23.51
N ASN A 250 9.26 9.94 23.05
CA ASN A 250 9.41 11.09 22.19
C ASN A 250 8.49 12.24 22.66
N PRO A 251 8.92 12.99 23.70
CA PRO A 251 8.12 14.08 24.27
C PRO A 251 7.88 15.22 23.29
N ASP A 252 8.78 15.45 22.34
CA ASP A 252 8.59 16.45 21.28
C ASP A 252 7.46 16.04 20.32
N LEU A 253 7.37 14.76 19.96
CA LEU A 253 6.24 14.23 19.18
C LEU A 253 4.92 14.30 19.97
N ALA A 254 4.96 13.98 21.27
CA ALA A 254 3.79 14.12 22.14
C ALA A 254 3.26 15.57 22.14
N ARG A 255 4.16 16.57 22.26
CA ARG A 255 3.80 17.98 22.14
C ARG A 255 3.18 18.32 20.79
N THR A 256 3.75 17.81 19.71
CA THR A 256 3.23 18.02 18.34
C THR A 256 1.83 17.43 18.19
N LEU A 257 1.59 16.21 18.67
CA LEU A 257 0.25 15.62 18.68
C LEU A 257 -0.74 16.43 19.51
N ARG A 258 -0.33 16.96 20.69
CA ARG A 258 -1.17 17.87 21.50
C ARG A 258 -1.51 19.19 20.79
N LEU A 259 -0.59 19.72 19.99
CA LEU A 259 -0.86 20.90 19.14
C LEU A 259 -1.92 20.58 18.08
N LEU A 260 -1.80 19.43 17.41
CA LEU A 260 -2.81 18.99 16.43
C LEU A 260 -4.17 18.73 17.10
N GLN A 261 -4.20 18.15 18.30
CA GLN A 261 -5.43 17.97 19.07
C GLN A 261 -6.14 19.30 19.38
N SER A 262 -5.39 20.36 19.63
CA SER A 262 -5.93 21.66 20.05
C SER A 262 -6.23 22.62 18.89
N LYS A 263 -5.44 22.55 17.80
CA LYS A 263 -5.47 23.55 16.71
C LYS A 263 -5.77 22.91 15.32
N GLY A 264 -5.90 21.58 15.25
CA GLY A 264 -6.10 20.88 13.98
C GLY A 264 -4.86 20.94 13.07
N ALA A 265 -5.03 20.55 11.80
CA ALA A 265 -3.94 20.54 10.81
C ALA A 265 -3.39 21.95 10.50
N ASP A 266 -4.11 23.02 10.80
CA ASP A 266 -3.59 24.40 10.61
C ASP A 266 -2.33 24.66 11.47
N ALA A 267 -2.16 23.99 12.62
CA ALA A 267 -0.92 24.04 13.40
C ALA A 267 0.29 23.54 12.59
N PHE A 268 0.07 22.53 11.75
CA PHE A 268 1.12 21.92 10.93
C PHE A 268 1.44 22.75 9.69
N TYR A 269 0.43 23.26 8.99
CA TYR A 269 0.61 23.90 7.67
C TYR A 269 0.74 25.42 7.73
N LYS A 270 0.24 26.08 8.78
CA LYS A 270 0.19 27.56 8.90
C LYS A 270 0.77 28.09 10.21
N GLY A 271 0.96 27.19 11.20
CA GLY A 271 1.39 27.54 12.54
C GLY A 271 2.88 27.41 12.79
N GLU A 272 3.22 27.19 14.06
CA GLU A 272 4.59 27.08 14.56
C GLU A 272 5.36 25.85 14.00
N ILE A 273 4.64 24.75 13.65
CA ILE A 273 5.26 23.58 13.02
C ILE A 273 5.72 23.93 11.60
N ALA A 274 4.91 24.64 10.82
CA ALA A 274 5.29 25.12 9.48
C ALA A 274 6.56 25.97 9.54
N GLN A 275 6.63 26.91 10.50
CA GLN A 275 7.82 27.76 10.70
C GLN A 275 9.09 26.92 10.99
N ALA A 276 8.97 25.90 11.83
CA ALA A 276 10.09 25.03 12.16
C ALA A 276 10.54 24.17 10.96
N ILE A 277 9.59 23.63 10.16
CA ILE A 277 9.91 22.89 8.93
C ILE A 277 10.68 23.78 7.95
N VAL A 278 10.18 25.00 7.70
CA VAL A 278 10.80 25.94 6.74
C VAL A 278 12.16 26.39 7.24
N ALA A 279 12.30 26.73 8.52
CA ALA A 279 13.59 27.13 9.10
C ALA A 279 14.64 26.00 8.97
N LYS A 280 14.25 24.73 9.26
CA LYS A 280 15.11 23.57 9.10
C LYS A 280 15.47 23.34 7.63
N SER A 281 14.49 23.46 6.73
CA SER A 281 14.72 23.33 5.28
C SER A 281 15.73 24.37 4.78
N GLN A 282 15.53 25.62 5.11
CA GLN A 282 16.43 26.71 4.68
C GLN A 282 17.84 26.57 5.27
N ALA A 283 17.96 26.19 6.54
CA ALA A 283 19.26 25.97 7.19
C ALA A 283 20.10 24.88 6.53
N LEU A 284 19.44 23.91 5.88
CA LEU A 284 20.09 22.81 5.15
C LEU A 284 20.14 23.03 3.63
N GLY A 285 19.79 24.22 3.14
CA GLY A 285 19.80 24.55 1.72
C GLY A 285 18.61 24.01 0.91
N GLY A 286 17.52 23.62 1.58
CA GLY A 286 16.24 23.27 0.95
C GLY A 286 15.52 24.48 0.38
N SER A 287 14.41 24.25 -0.31
CA SER A 287 13.63 25.30 -1.01
C SER A 287 12.20 25.47 -0.51
N MET A 288 11.83 24.78 0.57
CA MET A 288 10.47 24.84 1.11
C MET A 288 10.18 26.22 1.71
N THR A 289 8.99 26.76 1.46
CA THR A 289 8.51 28.04 1.96
C THR A 289 7.26 27.86 2.82
N LEU A 290 6.85 28.91 3.54
CA LEU A 290 5.60 28.91 4.30
C LEU A 290 4.39 28.85 3.36
N GLU A 291 4.50 29.44 2.20
CA GLU A 291 3.47 29.44 1.15
C GLU A 291 3.26 28.03 0.59
N ASP A 292 4.34 27.25 0.39
CA ASP A 292 4.25 25.85 -0.04
C ASP A 292 3.45 25.01 0.96
N LEU A 293 3.72 25.19 2.26
CA LEU A 293 2.99 24.49 3.33
C LEU A 293 1.54 24.98 3.44
N ALA A 294 1.31 26.29 3.52
CA ALA A 294 -0.02 26.88 3.69
C ALA A 294 -0.94 26.61 2.48
N GLY A 295 -0.37 26.51 1.28
CA GLY A 295 -1.07 26.23 0.03
C GLY A 295 -1.34 24.75 -0.22
N TYR A 296 -0.73 23.83 0.56
CA TYR A 296 -0.85 22.40 0.32
C TYR A 296 -2.29 21.92 0.46
N LYS A 297 -2.72 21.11 -0.52
CA LYS A 297 -4.00 20.40 -0.52
C LYS A 297 -3.80 19.04 -1.18
N GLY A 298 -4.27 17.99 -0.51
CA GLY A 298 -4.52 16.70 -1.16
C GLY A 298 -5.76 16.76 -2.04
N GLU A 299 -6.08 15.66 -2.67
CA GLU A 299 -7.22 15.57 -3.59
C GLU A 299 -7.97 14.25 -3.42
N TRP A 300 -9.28 14.28 -3.73
CA TRP A 300 -10.10 13.09 -3.87
C TRP A 300 -10.13 12.72 -5.35
N VAL A 301 -9.75 11.48 -5.66
CA VAL A 301 -9.60 11.00 -7.03
C VAL A 301 -10.43 9.71 -7.24
N GLU A 302 -10.68 9.34 -8.49
CA GLU A 302 -11.31 8.04 -8.79
C GLU A 302 -10.22 6.94 -8.80
N PRO A 303 -10.55 5.71 -8.35
CA PRO A 303 -9.60 4.59 -8.39
C PRO A 303 -9.27 4.14 -9.82
N ALA A 304 -8.09 3.57 -10.01
CA ALA A 304 -7.85 2.64 -11.11
C ALA A 304 -8.76 1.42 -10.91
N ARG A 305 -9.19 0.78 -12.00
CA ARG A 305 -10.14 -0.34 -11.92
C ARG A 305 -9.87 -1.36 -13.01
N THR A 306 -9.90 -2.62 -12.61
CA THR A 306 -9.94 -3.75 -13.53
C THR A 306 -10.88 -4.85 -13.01
N GLN A 307 -11.02 -5.93 -13.79
CA GLN A 307 -11.73 -7.12 -13.35
C GLN A 307 -10.80 -8.33 -13.37
N TYR A 308 -10.87 -9.14 -12.33
CA TYR A 308 -10.12 -10.39 -12.23
C TYR A 308 -11.02 -11.49 -11.66
N HIS A 309 -11.21 -12.59 -12.41
CA HIS A 309 -12.12 -13.68 -12.05
C HIS A 309 -13.56 -13.23 -11.68
N GLY A 310 -14.05 -12.17 -12.30
CA GLY A 310 -15.40 -11.63 -12.05
C GLY A 310 -15.51 -10.71 -10.83
N TYR A 311 -14.40 -10.42 -10.17
CA TYR A 311 -14.30 -9.41 -9.11
C TYR A 311 -13.79 -8.09 -9.66
N ASP A 312 -14.30 -6.97 -9.16
CA ASP A 312 -13.71 -5.65 -9.46
C ASP A 312 -12.55 -5.38 -8.53
N ILE A 313 -11.38 -5.13 -9.08
CA ILE A 313 -10.18 -4.73 -8.37
C ILE A 313 -10.04 -3.22 -8.50
N LEU A 314 -9.94 -2.53 -7.38
CA LEU A 314 -9.75 -1.09 -7.29
C LEU A 314 -8.39 -0.81 -6.68
N GLU A 315 -7.56 -0.07 -7.39
CA GLU A 315 -6.22 0.31 -6.96
C GLU A 315 -6.01 1.83 -6.97
N LEU A 316 -4.96 2.32 -6.30
CA LEU A 316 -4.59 3.73 -6.36
C LEU A 316 -4.21 4.12 -7.80
N PRO A 317 -4.73 5.24 -8.33
CA PRO A 317 -4.39 5.75 -9.64
C PRO A 317 -3.02 6.48 -9.63
N PRO A 318 -2.48 6.90 -10.79
CA PRO A 318 -1.31 7.78 -10.84
C PRO A 318 -1.45 9.01 -9.90
N PRO A 319 -0.35 9.49 -9.29
CA PRO A 319 1.03 9.08 -9.47
C PRO A 319 1.46 7.86 -8.65
N ALA A 320 0.54 7.15 -7.99
CA ALA A 320 0.84 5.90 -7.30
C ALA A 320 1.13 4.77 -8.30
N GLN A 321 1.89 3.75 -7.86
CA GLN A 321 2.24 2.61 -8.72
C GLN A 321 1.18 1.50 -8.73
N ALA A 322 0.18 1.55 -7.84
CA ALA A 322 -0.71 0.44 -7.55
C ALA A 322 -1.44 -0.11 -8.80
N TRP A 323 -1.84 0.77 -9.74
CA TRP A 323 -2.48 0.39 -10.99
C TRP A 323 -1.67 -0.61 -11.85
N ALA A 324 -0.35 -0.73 -11.60
CA ALA A 324 0.44 -1.76 -12.28
C ALA A 324 0.05 -3.18 -11.84
N ALA A 325 -0.54 -3.35 -10.64
CA ALA A 325 -1.12 -4.63 -10.25
C ALA A 325 -2.32 -5.00 -11.13
N ASP A 326 -3.19 -4.03 -11.43
CA ASP A 326 -4.32 -4.19 -12.36
C ASP A 326 -3.85 -4.62 -13.74
N GLU A 327 -2.78 -3.98 -14.26
CA GLU A 327 -2.21 -4.33 -15.56
C GLU A 327 -1.59 -5.73 -15.56
N ILE A 328 -0.88 -6.14 -14.48
CA ILE A 328 -0.37 -7.51 -14.32
C ILE A 328 -1.51 -8.52 -14.41
N LEU A 329 -2.59 -8.29 -13.67
CA LEU A 329 -3.76 -9.19 -13.66
C LEU A 329 -4.42 -9.28 -15.04
N ASN A 330 -4.57 -8.15 -15.74
CA ASN A 330 -5.11 -8.12 -17.11
C ASN A 330 -4.23 -8.92 -18.09
N ILE A 331 -2.91 -8.77 -18.01
CA ILE A 331 -1.97 -9.52 -18.84
C ILE A 331 -2.07 -11.03 -18.53
N LEU A 332 -2.13 -11.41 -17.27
CA LEU A 332 -2.28 -12.81 -16.88
C LEU A 332 -3.59 -13.40 -17.42
N GLN A 333 -4.69 -12.71 -17.23
CA GLN A 333 -6.02 -13.18 -17.68
C GLN A 333 -6.09 -13.33 -19.20
N ALA A 334 -5.51 -12.39 -19.95
CA ALA A 334 -5.50 -12.42 -21.41
C ALA A 334 -4.49 -13.43 -21.99
N CYS A 335 -3.31 -13.54 -21.38
CA CYS A 335 -2.15 -14.19 -22.01
C CYS A 335 -1.85 -15.60 -21.50
N VAL A 336 -2.16 -15.93 -20.26
CA VAL A 336 -1.91 -17.28 -19.73
C VAL A 336 -2.55 -18.39 -20.57
N PRO A 337 -3.82 -18.27 -21.04
CA PRO A 337 -4.40 -19.26 -21.94
C PRO A 337 -3.63 -19.43 -23.26
N VAL A 338 -3.01 -18.37 -23.76
CA VAL A 338 -2.17 -18.39 -24.98
C VAL A 338 -0.82 -19.06 -24.68
N TRP A 339 -0.15 -18.65 -23.61
CA TRP A 339 1.18 -19.13 -23.23
C TRP A 339 1.19 -20.60 -22.78
N SER A 340 0.09 -21.04 -22.14
CA SER A 340 -0.07 -22.42 -21.62
C SER A 340 -0.85 -23.34 -22.53
N THR A 341 -1.17 -22.94 -23.76
CA THR A 341 -1.95 -23.72 -24.72
C THR A 341 -3.34 -24.11 -24.18
N GLY A 342 -4.06 -23.12 -23.62
CA GLY A 342 -5.44 -23.27 -23.10
C GLY A 342 -5.53 -23.55 -21.60
N GLY A 343 -4.40 -23.55 -20.88
CA GLY A 343 -4.39 -23.69 -19.41
C GLY A 343 -4.68 -22.40 -18.66
N THR A 344 -4.76 -22.50 -17.34
CA THR A 344 -4.87 -21.39 -16.39
C THR A 344 -3.71 -21.45 -15.39
N LEU A 345 -3.47 -20.36 -14.63
CA LEU A 345 -2.48 -20.39 -13.55
C LEU A 345 -2.80 -21.50 -12.55
N ALA A 346 -4.06 -21.64 -12.14
CA ALA A 346 -4.50 -22.70 -11.25
C ALA A 346 -4.18 -24.11 -11.80
N SER A 347 -4.37 -24.35 -13.10
CA SER A 347 -4.10 -25.64 -13.73
C SER A 347 -2.61 -25.96 -13.85
N LEU A 348 -1.75 -24.93 -13.99
CA LEU A 348 -0.30 -25.11 -13.96
C LEU A 348 0.17 -25.48 -12.56
N GLY A 349 -0.33 -24.81 -11.56
CA GLY A 349 0.04 -24.97 -10.17
C GLY A 349 1.46 -24.48 -9.83
N PRO A 350 1.74 -24.17 -8.57
CA PRO A 350 2.96 -23.48 -8.15
C PRO A 350 4.24 -24.34 -8.20
N ALA A 351 4.14 -25.68 -8.31
CA ALA A 351 5.30 -26.55 -8.54
C ALA A 351 5.82 -26.50 -9.98
N ASN A 352 5.02 -25.96 -10.91
CA ASN A 352 5.39 -25.77 -12.30
C ASN A 352 6.13 -24.43 -12.46
N PRO A 353 7.36 -24.40 -13.02
CA PRO A 353 8.07 -23.13 -13.20
C PRO A 353 7.37 -22.16 -14.14
N LEU A 354 6.53 -22.62 -15.06
CA LEU A 354 5.76 -21.77 -15.97
C LEU A 354 4.76 -20.88 -15.22
N TYR A 355 4.20 -21.36 -14.10
CA TYR A 355 3.33 -20.55 -13.23
C TYR A 355 4.03 -19.24 -12.81
N TRP A 356 5.24 -19.37 -12.27
CA TRP A 356 6.03 -18.23 -11.81
C TRP A 356 6.61 -17.43 -12.96
N HIS A 357 7.06 -18.11 -14.02
CA HIS A 357 7.58 -17.44 -15.21
C HIS A 357 6.54 -16.48 -15.79
N PHE A 358 5.29 -16.89 -15.95
CA PHE A 358 4.24 -16.04 -16.50
C PHE A 358 3.91 -14.86 -15.59
N LEU A 359 3.86 -15.05 -14.28
CA LEU A 359 3.71 -13.98 -13.30
C LEU A 359 4.84 -12.95 -13.42
N ILE A 360 6.08 -13.41 -13.51
CA ILE A 360 7.27 -12.55 -13.59
C ILE A 360 7.29 -11.79 -14.93
N GLU A 361 6.96 -12.44 -16.04
CA GLU A 361 6.94 -11.80 -17.35
C GLU A 361 5.80 -10.78 -17.47
N ALA A 362 4.61 -11.08 -16.95
CA ALA A 362 3.53 -10.10 -16.85
C ALA A 362 3.94 -8.88 -16.02
N LYS A 363 4.60 -9.10 -14.88
CA LYS A 363 5.17 -8.02 -14.05
C LYS A 363 6.19 -7.20 -14.83
N LYS A 364 7.09 -7.80 -15.58
CA LYS A 364 8.10 -7.06 -16.36
C LYS A 364 7.47 -6.14 -17.38
N LEU A 365 6.42 -6.58 -18.07
CA LEU A 365 5.67 -5.78 -19.03
C LEU A 365 4.98 -4.59 -18.37
N ALA A 366 4.19 -4.83 -17.31
CA ALA A 366 3.48 -3.78 -16.60
C ALA A 366 4.43 -2.75 -15.98
N TYR A 367 5.57 -3.16 -15.43
CA TYR A 367 6.54 -2.23 -14.86
C TYR A 367 7.33 -1.45 -15.92
N ALA A 368 7.45 -1.96 -17.14
CA ALA A 368 7.99 -1.16 -18.26
C ALA A 368 7.06 0.01 -18.61
N ASP A 369 5.75 -0.23 -18.61
CA ASP A 369 4.74 0.82 -18.81
C ASP A 369 4.63 1.75 -17.60
N LEU A 370 4.65 1.21 -16.38
CA LEU A 370 4.67 1.98 -15.14
C LEU A 370 5.79 3.02 -15.14
N TYR A 371 7.02 2.61 -15.42
CA TYR A 371 8.16 3.53 -15.39
C TYR A 371 8.17 4.53 -16.55
N ARG A 372 7.51 4.20 -17.62
CA ARG A 372 7.41 5.05 -18.80
C ARG A 372 6.35 6.14 -18.66
N TYR A 373 5.21 5.83 -18.06
CA TYR A 373 4.02 6.67 -18.13
C TYR A 373 3.58 7.25 -16.80
N ASN A 374 3.96 6.64 -15.66
CA ASN A 374 3.43 7.06 -14.37
C ASN A 374 4.00 8.41 -13.94
N ALA A 375 3.09 9.36 -13.72
CA ALA A 375 3.39 10.72 -13.30
C ALA A 375 2.15 11.37 -12.66
N ASP A 376 2.31 12.59 -12.15
CA ASP A 376 1.19 13.42 -11.69
C ASP A 376 0.25 13.75 -12.87
N PRO A 377 -1.03 13.29 -12.84
CA PRO A 377 -1.96 13.54 -13.95
C PRO A 377 -2.28 15.02 -14.19
N ASN A 378 -2.02 15.89 -13.21
CA ASN A 378 -2.19 17.33 -13.37
C ASN A 378 -1.08 17.96 -14.24
N PHE A 379 0.02 17.25 -14.49
CA PHE A 379 1.20 17.72 -15.25
C PHE A 379 1.45 16.91 -16.51
N ALA A 380 1.02 15.66 -16.57
CA ALA A 380 1.26 14.79 -17.72
C ALA A 380 0.08 13.86 -17.98
N ALA A 381 -0.27 13.64 -19.24
CA ALA A 381 -1.30 12.67 -19.59
C ALA A 381 -0.79 11.24 -19.39
N VAL A 382 -1.38 10.52 -18.44
CA VAL A 382 -1.14 9.09 -18.24
C VAL A 382 -2.23 8.32 -18.97
N PRO A 383 -1.91 7.46 -19.97
CA PRO A 383 -2.92 6.78 -20.80
C PRO A 383 -3.53 5.57 -20.06
N LEU A 384 -3.96 5.74 -18.80
CA LEU A 384 -4.36 4.67 -17.90
C LEU A 384 -5.48 3.79 -18.47
N ALA A 385 -6.52 4.39 -19.03
CA ALA A 385 -7.63 3.65 -19.64
C ALA A 385 -7.19 2.73 -20.79
N LYS A 386 -6.15 3.11 -21.54
CA LYS A 386 -5.56 2.25 -22.58
C LYS A 386 -4.76 1.11 -21.94
N LEU A 387 -3.89 1.42 -20.98
CA LEU A 387 -2.99 0.45 -20.33
C LEU A 387 -3.79 -0.65 -19.61
N LEU A 388 -4.93 -0.29 -19.02
CA LEU A 388 -5.81 -1.24 -18.32
C LEU A 388 -6.88 -1.89 -19.22
N SER A 389 -6.83 -1.67 -20.55
CA SER A 389 -7.79 -2.30 -21.45
C SER A 389 -7.42 -3.75 -21.79
N GLU A 390 -8.42 -4.62 -21.92
CA GLU A 390 -8.26 -6.02 -22.37
C GLU A 390 -7.53 -6.11 -23.71
N ALA A 391 -7.85 -5.20 -24.65
CA ALA A 391 -7.23 -5.15 -25.97
C ALA A 391 -5.71 -4.87 -25.88
N TYR A 392 -5.31 -3.99 -24.96
CA TYR A 392 -3.90 -3.72 -24.72
C TYR A 392 -3.20 -4.94 -24.10
N ALA A 393 -3.77 -5.52 -23.05
CA ALA A 393 -3.24 -6.74 -22.42
C ALA A 393 -3.07 -7.86 -23.45
N ALA A 394 -4.08 -8.13 -24.30
CA ALA A 394 -4.00 -9.12 -25.37
C ALA A 394 -2.88 -8.83 -26.38
N SER A 395 -2.62 -7.55 -26.69
CA SER A 395 -1.53 -7.15 -27.59
C SER A 395 -0.13 -7.45 -27.04
N LEU A 396 0.00 -7.66 -25.74
CA LEU A 396 1.27 -7.94 -25.07
C LEU A 396 1.62 -9.44 -25.06
N CYS A 397 0.66 -10.35 -25.32
CA CYS A 397 0.89 -11.79 -25.23
C CYS A 397 2.04 -12.28 -26.13
N GLY A 398 2.18 -11.72 -27.33
CA GLY A 398 3.26 -12.08 -28.27
C GLY A 398 4.65 -11.56 -27.88
N LYS A 399 4.78 -10.80 -26.78
CA LYS A 399 6.07 -10.27 -26.31
C LYS A 399 6.79 -11.20 -25.33
N VAL A 400 6.12 -12.24 -24.85
CA VAL A 400 6.66 -13.22 -23.90
C VAL A 400 7.00 -14.52 -24.62
N ASP A 401 8.21 -14.99 -24.42
CA ASP A 401 8.59 -16.37 -24.78
C ASP A 401 8.23 -17.27 -23.61
N PRO A 402 7.34 -18.27 -23.78
CA PRO A 402 6.95 -19.14 -22.68
C PRO A 402 8.08 -20.01 -22.09
N GLN A 403 9.23 -20.07 -22.76
CA GLN A 403 10.35 -20.91 -22.35
C GLN A 403 11.59 -20.14 -21.90
N HIS A 404 11.68 -18.85 -22.24
CA HIS A 404 12.86 -18.05 -21.95
C HIS A 404 12.50 -16.69 -21.32
N ALA A 405 13.23 -16.35 -20.28
CA ALA A 405 13.09 -15.08 -19.60
C ALA A 405 13.43 -13.89 -20.54
N SER A 406 12.54 -12.91 -20.59
CA SER A 406 12.81 -11.65 -21.31
C SER A 406 13.78 -10.77 -20.55
N ILE A 407 14.51 -9.94 -21.30
CA ILE A 407 15.21 -8.79 -20.73
C ILE A 407 14.17 -7.66 -20.64
N PRO A 408 13.88 -7.13 -19.46
CA PRO A 408 12.94 -6.00 -19.36
C PRO A 408 13.40 -4.86 -20.23
N GLY A 409 12.44 -4.08 -20.73
CA GLY A 409 12.71 -2.84 -21.45
C GLY A 409 13.65 -1.90 -20.67
N PRO A 410 14.00 -0.76 -21.26
CA PRO A 410 15.14 0.05 -20.83
C PRO A 410 15.21 0.26 -19.29
N PRO A 411 16.40 0.33 -18.72
CA PRO A 411 16.62 0.28 -17.28
C PRO A 411 16.16 1.56 -16.59
N ALA A 412 15.27 1.41 -15.60
CA ALA A 412 15.14 2.39 -14.55
C ALA A 412 16.17 2.04 -13.46
N ASN A 413 17.03 2.96 -13.11
CA ASN A 413 18.02 2.76 -12.05
C ASN A 413 17.32 2.92 -10.68
N PHE A 414 16.31 2.07 -10.44
CA PHE A 414 15.47 2.12 -9.27
C PHE A 414 15.59 0.80 -8.51
N SER A 415 16.53 0.78 -7.59
CA SER A 415 16.69 -0.28 -6.59
C SER A 415 16.37 0.35 -5.25
N ASN A 416 15.17 0.12 -4.71
CA ASN A 416 14.87 0.65 -3.39
C ASN A 416 14.00 -0.31 -2.57
N SER A 417 14.50 -0.65 -1.38
CA SER A 417 13.71 -1.16 -0.27
C SER A 417 13.01 0.06 0.36
N GLY A 418 11.81 0.39 -0.09
CA GLY A 418 11.03 1.44 0.54
C GLY A 418 10.43 0.96 1.86
N ASP A 419 10.49 1.80 2.88
CA ASP A 419 9.88 1.56 4.17
C ASP A 419 8.53 2.28 4.25
N THR A 420 7.49 1.55 4.66
CA THR A 420 6.10 1.96 4.55
C THR A 420 5.31 1.22 5.62
N ILE A 421 4.20 1.80 6.09
CA ILE A 421 3.17 1.04 6.81
C ILE A 421 1.91 0.94 5.98
N VAL A 422 1.20 -0.16 6.17
CA VAL A 422 -0.16 -0.34 5.70
C VAL A 422 -1.05 -0.74 6.87
N LEU A 423 -2.32 -0.40 6.76
CA LEU A 423 -3.34 -0.85 7.70
C LEU A 423 -4.68 -1.03 6.99
N SER A 424 -5.51 -1.89 7.57
CA SER A 424 -6.91 -2.03 7.18
C SER A 424 -7.80 -1.98 8.41
N THR A 425 -8.93 -1.31 8.30
CA THR A 425 -9.92 -1.21 9.38
C THR A 425 -11.32 -1.45 8.86
N ALA A 426 -12.19 -1.96 9.73
CA ALA A 426 -13.62 -2.10 9.46
C ALA A 426 -14.43 -1.87 10.74
N ASP A 427 -15.67 -1.44 10.60
CA ASP A 427 -16.61 -1.23 11.69
C ASP A 427 -17.93 -1.99 11.49
N ASP A 428 -18.80 -1.97 12.49
CA ASP A 428 -20.08 -2.66 12.48
C ASP A 428 -21.15 -2.00 11.59
N GLU A 429 -20.91 -0.77 11.10
CA GLU A 429 -21.76 -0.13 10.08
C GLU A 429 -21.38 -0.55 8.65
N GLY A 430 -20.29 -1.30 8.47
CA GLY A 430 -19.81 -1.80 7.19
C GLY A 430 -18.85 -0.84 6.49
N ASN A 431 -18.36 0.22 7.13
CA ASN A 431 -17.29 1.02 6.57
C ASN A 431 -15.98 0.23 6.62
N MET A 432 -15.19 0.34 5.56
CA MET A 432 -13.89 -0.30 5.46
C MET A 432 -12.85 0.71 4.95
N VAL A 433 -11.61 0.58 5.42
CA VAL A 433 -10.49 1.43 5.00
C VAL A 433 -9.31 0.58 4.60
N SER A 434 -8.73 0.88 3.44
CA SER A 434 -7.44 0.41 2.96
C SER A 434 -6.49 1.62 2.95
N TRP A 435 -5.36 1.54 3.70
CA TRP A 435 -4.55 2.71 4.00
C TRP A 435 -3.07 2.44 3.85
N VAL A 436 -2.35 3.39 3.27
CA VAL A 436 -0.90 3.34 3.13
C VAL A 436 -0.27 4.69 3.44
N ASN A 437 0.72 4.70 4.34
CA ASN A 437 1.41 5.92 4.79
C ASN A 437 2.91 5.64 4.89
N SER A 438 3.77 6.60 4.53
CA SER A 438 5.19 6.33 4.36
C SER A 438 6.07 7.56 4.46
N ASN A 439 7.28 7.35 4.98
CA ASN A 439 8.42 8.27 4.83
C ASN A 439 9.25 7.98 3.56
N PHE A 440 8.92 6.96 2.78
CA PHE A 440 9.59 6.39 1.62
C PHE A 440 10.78 5.50 2.01
N SER A 441 11.95 6.03 2.35
CA SER A 441 13.06 5.24 2.88
C SER A 441 13.03 5.20 4.41
N ALA A 442 13.77 4.26 5.02
CA ALA A 442 13.93 4.22 6.48
C ALA A 442 14.37 5.57 7.02
N PHE A 443 13.61 6.11 7.97
CA PHE A 443 13.78 7.47 8.47
C PHE A 443 13.79 8.57 7.38
N GLY A 444 13.17 8.31 6.24
CA GLY A 444 12.94 9.27 5.17
C GLY A 444 14.21 9.98 4.70
N SER A 445 14.18 11.30 4.79
CA SER A 445 15.32 12.17 4.44
C SER A 445 16.50 12.10 5.41
N GLY A 446 16.32 11.51 6.58
CA GLY A 446 17.27 11.60 7.70
C GLY A 446 17.22 12.95 8.44
N VAL A 447 16.28 13.84 8.11
CA VAL A 447 16.14 15.19 8.67
C VAL A 447 14.94 15.28 9.60
N THR A 448 15.20 15.51 10.89
CA THR A 448 14.15 15.70 11.92
C THR A 448 13.86 17.18 12.14
N VAL A 449 12.57 17.51 12.34
CA VAL A 449 12.15 18.88 12.67
C VAL A 449 12.44 19.15 14.16
N PRO A 450 13.34 20.11 14.48
CA PRO A 450 13.80 20.32 15.84
C PRO A 450 12.66 20.68 16.79
N GLY A 451 12.57 19.98 17.92
CA GLY A 451 11.58 20.24 18.95
C GLY A 451 10.16 19.76 18.62
N TYR A 452 9.94 19.11 17.47
CA TYR A 452 8.64 18.56 17.09
C TYR A 452 8.64 17.05 16.96
N GLY A 453 9.80 16.38 17.01
CA GLY A 453 9.93 14.94 17.20
C GLY A 453 9.44 14.08 16.04
N PHE A 454 9.37 14.58 14.80
CA PHE A 454 9.06 13.82 13.61
C PHE A 454 10.08 14.07 12.51
N ILE A 455 10.21 13.11 11.60
CA ILE A 455 11.14 13.16 10.48
C ILE A 455 10.42 13.56 9.20
N LEU A 456 11.15 14.22 8.29
CA LEU A 456 10.65 14.57 6.95
C LEU A 456 10.95 13.41 5.99
N HIS A 457 10.01 13.09 5.12
CA HIS A 457 10.17 12.06 4.10
C HIS A 457 11.10 12.49 2.96
N ASN A 458 11.54 11.52 2.16
CA ASN A 458 12.39 11.78 1.00
C ASN A 458 11.72 11.42 -0.33
N ARG A 459 10.40 11.54 -0.42
CA ARG A 459 9.62 11.09 -1.59
C ARG A 459 10.03 11.76 -2.91
N GLY A 460 10.49 13.01 -2.88
CA GLY A 460 10.99 13.71 -4.06
C GLY A 460 12.21 13.05 -4.71
N ALA A 461 12.90 12.15 -4.00
CA ALA A 461 13.92 11.30 -4.61
C ALA A 461 13.41 10.45 -5.79
N LEU A 462 12.09 10.28 -5.89
CA LEU A 462 11.44 9.54 -6.98
C LEU A 462 11.12 10.38 -8.22
N PHE A 463 11.31 11.69 -8.21
CA PHE A 463 11.36 12.48 -9.44
C PHE A 463 12.55 12.07 -10.31
N THR A 464 12.63 12.58 -11.50
CA THR A 464 13.81 12.48 -12.37
C THR A 464 14.25 13.87 -12.81
N LEU A 465 15.55 14.01 -13.10
CA LEU A 465 16.10 15.20 -13.74
C LEU A 465 16.11 15.10 -15.27
N ASP A 466 15.57 14.03 -15.87
CA ASP A 466 15.31 13.96 -17.30
C ASP A 466 14.20 14.93 -17.68
N PRO A 467 14.48 16.04 -18.40
CA PRO A 467 13.48 17.04 -18.74
C PRO A 467 12.41 16.53 -19.72
N LYS A 468 12.61 15.37 -20.33
CA LYS A 468 11.65 14.74 -21.27
C LYS A 468 10.73 13.74 -20.56
N SER A 469 11.02 13.38 -19.32
CA SER A 469 10.20 12.44 -18.56
C SER A 469 8.90 13.09 -18.10
N PRO A 470 7.76 12.40 -18.18
CA PRO A 470 6.52 12.89 -17.57
C PRO A 470 6.64 13.07 -16.05
N ASN A 471 7.60 12.38 -15.40
CA ASN A 471 7.90 12.49 -13.97
C ASN A 471 9.10 13.43 -13.68
N ALA A 472 9.48 14.33 -14.60
CA ALA A 472 10.48 15.36 -14.33
C ALA A 472 10.03 16.25 -13.17
N ILE A 473 11.00 16.67 -12.32
CA ILE A 473 10.68 17.54 -11.18
C ILE A 473 10.23 18.92 -11.65
N GLU A 474 9.10 19.36 -11.13
CA GLU A 474 8.53 20.70 -11.36
C GLU A 474 7.88 21.21 -10.06
N PRO A 475 7.81 22.55 -9.85
CA PRO A 475 7.12 23.13 -8.69
C PRO A 475 5.66 22.63 -8.59
N HIS A 476 5.24 22.31 -7.37
CA HIS A 476 3.88 21.84 -7.02
C HIS A 476 3.46 20.51 -7.63
N LYS A 477 4.33 19.82 -8.37
CA LYS A 477 4.10 18.50 -8.91
C LYS A 477 4.27 17.43 -7.84
N ARG A 478 3.46 16.36 -7.91
CA ARG A 478 3.64 15.15 -7.11
C ARG A 478 4.61 14.18 -7.81
N PRO A 479 5.56 13.58 -7.08
CA PRO A 479 6.46 12.57 -7.66
C PRO A 479 5.72 11.27 -7.95
N TYR A 480 6.30 10.44 -8.83
CA TYR A 480 6.05 9.00 -8.82
C TYR A 480 6.01 8.50 -7.38
N ASN A 481 5.02 7.67 -7.05
CA ASN A 481 4.82 7.22 -5.68
C ASN A 481 4.69 5.68 -5.62
N THR A 482 5.47 5.06 -4.72
CA THR A 482 5.46 3.61 -4.54
C THR A 482 4.31 3.10 -3.67
N LEU A 483 3.51 3.98 -3.08
CA LEU A 483 2.42 3.59 -2.22
C LEU A 483 1.32 2.85 -2.99
N SER A 484 0.83 1.76 -2.40
CA SER A 484 -0.24 0.94 -2.97
C SER A 484 -1.23 0.55 -1.89
N ALA A 485 -2.50 0.75 -2.19
CA ALA A 485 -3.64 0.31 -1.40
C ALA A 485 -4.80 0.08 -2.36
N GLY A 486 -5.64 -0.89 -2.09
CA GLY A 486 -6.73 -1.25 -2.98
C GLY A 486 -7.92 -1.90 -2.26
N PHE A 487 -8.96 -2.17 -3.03
CA PHE A 487 -10.14 -2.94 -2.64
C PHE A 487 -10.45 -4.01 -3.69
N VAL A 488 -10.97 -5.13 -3.24
CA VAL A 488 -11.74 -6.04 -4.09
C VAL A 488 -13.20 -5.80 -3.80
N MET A 489 -14.01 -5.61 -4.86
CA MET A 489 -15.45 -5.45 -4.79
C MET A 489 -16.13 -6.63 -5.47
N HIS A 490 -17.32 -6.98 -5.01
CA HIS A 490 -18.19 -7.96 -5.64
C HIS A 490 -19.65 -7.50 -5.52
N ASP A 491 -20.37 -7.43 -6.63
CA ASP A 491 -21.75 -6.93 -6.68
C ASP A 491 -21.93 -5.56 -5.98
N ASP A 492 -21.04 -4.61 -6.29
CA ASP A 492 -20.97 -3.26 -5.71
C ASP A 492 -20.78 -3.20 -4.18
N ARG A 493 -20.33 -4.30 -3.55
CA ARG A 493 -20.03 -4.40 -2.12
C ARG A 493 -18.53 -4.67 -1.89
N PRO A 494 -17.97 -4.14 -0.83
CA PRO A 494 -16.59 -4.44 -0.51
C PRO A 494 -16.47 -5.90 -0.06
N LEU A 495 -15.57 -6.63 -0.71
CA LEU A 495 -15.19 -7.97 -0.30
C LEU A 495 -13.98 -7.91 0.64
N MET A 496 -12.88 -7.28 0.17
CA MET A 496 -11.67 -7.18 0.98
C MET A 496 -10.82 -5.96 0.64
N THR A 497 -9.97 -5.56 1.58
CA THR A 497 -8.87 -4.62 1.35
C THR A 497 -7.69 -5.32 0.71
N VAL A 498 -6.88 -4.58 -0.08
CA VAL A 498 -5.60 -5.06 -0.61
C VAL A 498 -4.52 -4.11 -0.15
N THR A 499 -3.60 -4.57 0.68
CA THR A 499 -2.48 -3.76 1.17
C THR A 499 -1.21 -4.59 1.32
N LEU A 500 -0.10 -4.05 0.85
CA LEU A 500 1.23 -4.62 1.03
C LEU A 500 2.26 -3.49 1.04
N MET A 501 3.11 -3.42 2.07
CA MET A 501 4.24 -2.49 2.15
C MET A 501 5.49 -3.04 1.43
N GLY A 502 6.52 -2.21 1.18
CA GLY A 502 7.81 -2.68 0.66
C GLY A 502 8.33 -1.96 -0.59
N GLY A 503 8.05 -0.67 -0.77
CA GLY A 503 8.54 0.11 -1.90
C GLY A 503 7.99 -0.40 -3.24
N ASP A 504 8.86 -0.70 -4.20
CA ASP A 504 8.48 -1.24 -5.50
C ASP A 504 7.97 -2.70 -5.47
N MET A 505 8.04 -3.37 -4.31
CA MET A 505 7.40 -4.65 -4.08
C MET A 505 5.87 -4.53 -4.03
N GLN A 506 5.31 -3.36 -3.70
CA GLN A 506 3.89 -3.23 -3.38
C GLN A 506 2.97 -3.67 -4.53
N ALA A 507 3.06 -3.08 -5.72
CA ALA A 507 2.16 -3.44 -6.83
C ALA A 507 2.36 -4.88 -7.31
N GLN A 508 3.61 -5.36 -7.44
CA GLN A 508 3.84 -6.76 -7.81
C GLN A 508 3.41 -7.74 -6.71
N GLY A 509 3.43 -7.31 -5.45
CA GLY A 509 2.95 -8.09 -4.33
C GLY A 509 1.42 -8.12 -4.24
N HIS A 510 0.72 -7.02 -4.60
CA HIS A 510 -0.74 -7.02 -4.74
C HIS A 510 -1.19 -8.06 -5.77
N ALA A 511 -0.56 -8.09 -6.95
CA ALA A 511 -0.88 -9.08 -7.98
C ALA A 511 -0.62 -10.51 -7.49
N GLN A 512 0.50 -10.79 -6.81
CA GLN A 512 0.79 -12.11 -6.24
C GLN A 512 -0.27 -12.51 -5.20
N LEU A 513 -0.59 -11.62 -4.27
CA LEU A 513 -1.60 -11.85 -3.24
C LEU A 513 -2.98 -12.19 -3.84
N LEU A 514 -3.41 -11.43 -4.86
CA LEU A 514 -4.68 -11.66 -5.53
C LEU A 514 -4.70 -12.99 -6.30
N VAL A 515 -3.59 -13.35 -6.96
CA VAL A 515 -3.43 -14.66 -7.60
C VAL A 515 -3.43 -15.78 -6.56
N ASP A 516 -2.74 -15.64 -5.43
CA ASP A 516 -2.74 -16.65 -4.36
C ASP A 516 -4.16 -16.89 -3.82
N ILE A 517 -4.98 -15.83 -3.68
CA ILE A 517 -6.35 -15.93 -3.17
C ILE A 517 -7.30 -16.47 -4.25
N PHE A 518 -7.27 -15.93 -5.47
CA PHE A 518 -8.29 -16.24 -6.49
C PHE A 518 -7.96 -17.45 -7.36
N ASP A 519 -6.69 -17.70 -7.69
CA ASP A 519 -6.29 -18.86 -8.50
C ASP A 519 -5.95 -20.08 -7.64
N LEU A 520 -5.30 -19.90 -6.50
CA LEU A 520 -4.90 -21.00 -5.62
C LEU A 520 -5.87 -21.21 -4.46
N GLY A 521 -6.79 -20.28 -4.16
CA GLY A 521 -7.78 -20.36 -3.08
C GLY A 521 -7.17 -20.21 -1.67
N ALA A 522 -6.06 -19.46 -1.53
CA ALA A 522 -5.48 -19.18 -0.23
C ALA A 522 -6.48 -18.45 0.67
N ASN A 523 -6.52 -18.78 1.95
CA ASN A 523 -7.15 -17.90 2.93
C ASN A 523 -6.25 -16.68 3.18
N LEU A 524 -6.77 -15.66 3.86
CA LEU A 524 -6.05 -14.38 4.02
C LEU A 524 -4.72 -14.52 4.75
N GLN A 525 -4.65 -15.38 5.79
CA GLN A 525 -3.41 -15.59 6.52
C GLN A 525 -2.39 -16.37 5.67
N ALA A 526 -2.83 -17.38 4.93
CA ALA A 526 -1.96 -18.09 4.01
C ALA A 526 -1.43 -17.16 2.90
N GLY A 527 -2.30 -16.35 2.28
CA GLY A 527 -1.88 -15.34 1.28
C GLY A 527 -0.90 -14.31 1.85
N ALA A 528 -1.08 -13.92 3.12
CA ALA A 528 -0.13 -13.04 3.80
C ALA A 528 1.24 -13.71 4.04
N ASP A 529 1.27 -15.01 4.31
CA ASP A 529 2.46 -15.73 4.76
C ASP A 529 3.19 -16.49 3.63
N MET A 530 2.52 -16.83 2.52
CA MET A 530 3.11 -17.56 1.39
C MET A 530 4.42 -16.92 0.91
N ALA A 531 5.38 -17.76 0.52
CA ALA A 531 6.66 -17.31 0.00
C ALA A 531 6.49 -16.55 -1.32
N ARG A 532 7.11 -15.38 -1.44
CA ARG A 532 6.97 -14.44 -2.55
C ARG A 532 8.22 -14.35 -3.39
N PHE A 533 8.04 -13.81 -4.59
CA PHE A 533 9.14 -13.27 -5.37
C PHE A 533 9.10 -11.74 -5.40
N ARG A 534 10.27 -11.15 -5.61
CA ARG A 534 10.44 -9.75 -5.98
C ARG A 534 11.34 -9.67 -7.20
N HIS A 535 10.86 -9.06 -8.26
CA HIS A 535 11.65 -8.80 -9.44
C HIS A 535 12.04 -7.32 -9.52
N ALA A 536 13.34 -7.03 -9.56
CA ALA A 536 13.86 -5.71 -9.85
C ALA A 536 14.07 -5.55 -11.36
N GLN A 537 13.45 -4.52 -11.97
CA GLN A 537 13.64 -4.25 -13.41
C GLN A 537 15.12 -4.00 -13.75
N VAL A 538 15.84 -3.38 -12.83
CA VAL A 538 17.29 -3.16 -12.88
C VAL A 538 17.88 -3.60 -11.55
N PRO A 539 18.85 -4.47 -11.56
CA PRO A 539 19.59 -5.05 -12.70
C PRO A 539 18.96 -6.33 -13.31
N ASN A 540 17.64 -6.45 -13.42
CA ASN A 540 16.90 -7.62 -13.89
C ASN A 540 17.17 -8.86 -13.00
N THR A 541 16.98 -8.68 -11.70
CA THR A 541 17.23 -9.72 -10.68
C THR A 541 15.91 -10.19 -10.08
N LEU A 542 15.76 -11.51 -10.00
CA LEU A 542 14.63 -12.18 -9.38
C LEU A 542 15.04 -12.69 -8.00
N SER A 543 14.55 -12.05 -6.95
CA SER A 543 14.66 -12.53 -5.58
C SER A 543 13.51 -13.48 -5.27
N LEU A 544 13.81 -14.67 -4.79
CA LEU A 544 12.83 -15.65 -4.31
C LEU A 544 13.09 -15.87 -2.82
N GLU A 545 12.04 -15.89 -2.00
CA GLU A 545 12.19 -16.40 -0.64
C GLU A 545 12.64 -17.85 -0.66
N THR A 546 13.45 -18.25 0.32
CA THR A 546 14.11 -19.57 0.35
C THR A 546 13.16 -20.74 0.06
N PRO A 547 11.93 -20.84 0.65
CA PRO A 547 11.04 -21.95 0.33
C PRO A 547 10.57 -21.96 -1.14
N LEU A 548 10.41 -20.80 -1.74
CA LEU A 548 10.07 -20.68 -3.17
C LEU A 548 11.28 -20.93 -4.06
N TYR A 549 12.47 -20.49 -3.65
CA TYR A 549 13.71 -20.79 -4.33
C TYR A 549 13.97 -22.31 -4.40
N ASP A 550 13.77 -23.02 -3.29
CA ASP A 550 13.92 -24.47 -3.22
C ASP A 550 12.93 -25.20 -4.14
N LEU A 551 11.72 -24.67 -4.29
CA LEU A 551 10.68 -25.25 -5.14
C LEU A 551 10.97 -25.10 -6.65
N VAL A 552 11.33 -23.90 -7.10
CA VAL A 552 11.39 -23.56 -8.53
C VAL A 552 12.64 -22.77 -8.96
N GLY A 553 13.50 -22.34 -8.03
CA GLY A 553 14.62 -21.44 -8.34
C GLY A 553 15.56 -21.95 -9.43
N ALA A 554 16.00 -23.19 -9.35
CA ALA A 554 16.87 -23.80 -10.36
C ALA A 554 16.19 -23.92 -11.74
N LYS A 555 14.89 -24.19 -11.78
CA LYS A 555 14.11 -24.30 -13.02
C LYS A 555 13.95 -22.92 -13.68
N LEU A 556 13.67 -21.86 -12.90
CA LEU A 556 13.59 -20.50 -13.39
C LEU A 556 14.94 -19.97 -13.87
N ALA A 557 16.04 -20.33 -13.19
CA ALA A 557 17.39 -20.02 -13.65
C ALA A 557 17.69 -20.68 -15.01
N ALA A 558 17.26 -21.93 -15.21
CA ALA A 558 17.40 -22.62 -16.49
C ALA A 558 16.60 -21.97 -17.63
N MET A 559 15.52 -21.25 -17.31
CA MET A 559 14.77 -20.42 -18.25
C MET A 559 15.41 -19.04 -18.51
N GLY A 560 16.55 -18.73 -17.89
CA GLY A 560 17.30 -17.50 -18.11
C GLY A 560 16.98 -16.35 -17.12
N HIS A 561 16.19 -16.59 -16.06
CA HIS A 561 16.05 -15.63 -14.98
C HIS A 561 17.32 -15.52 -14.13
N THR A 562 17.70 -14.30 -13.74
CA THR A 562 18.80 -14.08 -12.78
C THR A 562 18.27 -14.22 -11.35
N VAL A 563 18.31 -15.45 -10.83
CA VAL A 563 17.64 -15.81 -9.58
C VAL A 563 18.59 -15.74 -8.38
N LYS A 564 18.10 -15.19 -7.25
CA LYS A 564 18.77 -15.27 -5.93
C LYS A 564 17.77 -15.72 -4.86
N SER A 565 18.26 -16.49 -3.87
CA SER A 565 17.51 -16.79 -2.65
C SER A 565 17.66 -15.66 -1.64
N VAL A 566 16.58 -15.31 -0.93
CA VAL A 566 16.53 -14.25 0.10
C VAL A 566 15.72 -14.70 1.31
N ASN A 567 15.91 -14.01 2.45
CA ASN A 567 15.26 -14.34 3.73
C ASN A 567 13.89 -13.69 3.95
N GLY A 568 13.32 -13.01 2.96
CA GLY A 568 12.00 -12.37 3.07
C GLY A 568 11.97 -10.92 3.56
N GLU A 569 13.09 -10.35 4.02
CA GLU A 569 13.12 -8.93 4.45
C GLU A 569 12.69 -7.96 3.33
N GLU A 570 12.99 -8.31 2.07
CA GLU A 570 12.67 -7.50 0.89
C GLU A 570 11.23 -7.70 0.38
N MET A 571 10.46 -8.63 0.96
CA MET A 571 9.14 -9.06 0.44
C MET A 571 7.95 -8.28 0.99
N GLY A 572 8.24 -7.23 1.75
CA GLY A 572 7.21 -6.37 2.31
C GLY A 572 6.44 -6.99 3.48
N GLY A 573 5.18 -6.59 3.64
CA GLY A 573 4.29 -7.12 4.67
C GLY A 573 2.84 -6.81 4.33
N VAL A 574 1.99 -7.84 4.33
CA VAL A 574 0.56 -7.79 4.02
C VAL A 574 -0.26 -7.55 5.29
N GLN A 575 -1.27 -6.67 5.20
CA GLN A 575 -2.23 -6.42 6.28
C GLN A 575 -3.63 -6.31 5.65
N ILE A 576 -4.33 -7.43 5.53
CA ILE A 576 -5.58 -7.53 4.78
C ILE A 576 -6.76 -7.92 5.64
N LEU A 577 -7.94 -7.46 5.23
CA LEU A 577 -9.20 -7.66 5.90
C LEU A 577 -10.28 -7.97 4.86
N MET A 578 -11.15 -8.94 5.15
CA MET A 578 -12.28 -9.36 4.30
C MET A 578 -13.57 -9.34 5.09
N PHE A 579 -14.65 -8.90 4.45
CA PHE A 579 -16.00 -9.07 4.94
C PHE A 579 -16.65 -10.32 4.35
N VAL A 580 -17.29 -11.12 5.20
CA VAL A 580 -18.06 -12.30 4.81
C VAL A 580 -19.52 -12.07 5.18
N ALA A 581 -20.36 -11.96 4.18
CA ALA A 581 -21.81 -11.81 4.41
C ALA A 581 -22.39 -13.12 4.95
N ASP A 582 -23.13 -13.02 6.05
CA ASP A 582 -23.89 -14.12 6.64
C ASP A 582 -25.27 -13.63 7.05
N PRO A 583 -26.31 -13.90 6.22
CA PRO A 583 -27.66 -13.46 6.52
C PRO A 583 -28.24 -14.02 7.84
N SER A 584 -27.69 -15.12 8.37
CA SER A 584 -28.13 -15.69 9.64
C SER A 584 -27.75 -14.81 10.84
N LEU A 585 -26.78 -13.91 10.67
CA LEU A 585 -26.33 -12.94 11.66
C LEU A 585 -27.12 -11.61 11.59
N ALA A 586 -28.13 -11.51 10.71
CA ALA A 586 -29.00 -10.35 10.66
C ALA A 586 -29.81 -10.27 11.97
N GLN A 587 -29.53 -9.25 12.78
CA GLN A 587 -30.27 -9.02 14.02
C GLN A 587 -31.70 -8.57 13.67
N ALA A 588 -32.71 -9.23 14.25
CA ALA A 588 -34.08 -8.76 14.20
C ALA A 588 -34.16 -7.41 14.94
N GLY A 589 -34.45 -6.34 14.18
CA GLY A 589 -34.24 -4.97 14.60
C GLY A 589 -34.90 -4.58 15.92
N THR A 590 -34.08 -4.11 16.83
CA THR A 590 -34.45 -3.25 17.96
C THR A 590 -33.50 -2.07 18.14
N ASP A 591 -32.42 -1.97 17.37
CA ASP A 591 -31.41 -0.92 17.58
C ASP A 591 -31.22 0.04 16.40
N THR A 592 -30.96 1.29 16.78
CA THR A 592 -30.65 2.42 15.89
C THR A 592 -29.34 2.26 15.11
N ILE A 593 -28.54 1.24 15.42
CA ILE A 593 -27.29 0.87 14.74
C ILE A 593 -27.60 -0.29 13.78
N LYS A 594 -27.48 -0.06 12.50
CA LYS A 594 -27.60 -1.13 11.48
C LYS A 594 -26.25 -1.85 11.41
N HIS A 595 -26.14 -2.97 12.11
CA HIS A 595 -25.03 -3.88 11.93
C HIS A 595 -25.09 -4.55 10.55
N VAL A 596 -23.94 -4.71 9.90
CA VAL A 596 -23.86 -5.52 8.68
C VAL A 596 -24.05 -7.00 9.04
N ALA A 597 -24.92 -7.70 8.31
CA ALA A 597 -25.14 -9.13 8.52
C ALA A 597 -23.94 -9.93 7.98
N GLY A 598 -23.01 -10.24 8.87
CA GLY A 598 -21.77 -10.93 8.50
C GLY A 598 -20.69 -10.83 9.57
N TYR A 599 -19.49 -11.17 9.18
CA TYR A 599 -18.31 -11.07 10.03
C TYR A 599 -17.07 -10.70 9.21
N TYR A 600 -16.03 -10.22 9.88
CA TYR A 600 -14.75 -9.88 9.30
C TYR A 600 -13.73 -10.99 9.52
N ARG A 601 -12.86 -11.18 8.53
CA ARG A 601 -11.69 -12.06 8.57
C ARG A 601 -10.45 -11.24 8.24
N SER A 602 -9.30 -11.61 8.80
CA SER A 602 -8.05 -10.88 8.55
C SER A 602 -6.83 -11.78 8.59
N GLY A 603 -5.87 -11.45 7.73
CA GLY A 603 -4.51 -11.99 7.74
C GLY A 603 -3.48 -10.89 7.97
N SER A 604 -2.47 -11.18 8.80
CA SER A 604 -1.36 -10.28 9.12
C SER A 604 -0.03 -11.00 8.94
N ASP A 605 0.85 -10.38 8.17
CA ASP A 605 2.12 -10.94 7.71
C ASP A 605 3.12 -11.18 8.85
N PHE A 606 3.67 -12.40 8.93
CA PHE A 606 4.67 -12.77 9.94
C PHE A 606 6.03 -12.07 9.74
N ARG A 607 6.28 -11.48 8.56
CA ARG A 607 7.53 -10.74 8.27
C ARG A 607 7.59 -9.40 9.00
N LYS A 608 6.51 -9.02 9.66
CA LYS A 608 6.38 -7.83 10.52
C LYS A 608 5.89 -8.24 11.90
N ASP A 609 5.94 -7.33 12.89
CA ASP A 609 5.29 -7.54 14.19
C ASP A 609 3.75 -7.48 14.10
N GLY A 610 3.20 -7.64 12.91
CA GLY A 610 1.82 -7.37 12.59
C GLY A 610 0.80 -8.14 13.40
N GLU A 611 -0.31 -7.48 13.71
CA GLU A 611 -1.44 -8.09 14.41
C GLU A 611 -2.78 -7.62 13.82
N ALA A 612 -3.71 -8.57 13.75
CA ALA A 612 -5.12 -8.29 13.58
C ALA A 612 -5.79 -8.37 14.95
N VAL A 613 -6.55 -7.34 15.32
CA VAL A 613 -7.33 -7.28 16.55
C VAL A 613 -8.78 -6.93 16.24
N ALA A 614 -9.71 -7.54 16.99
CA ALA A 614 -11.12 -7.45 16.64
C ALA A 614 -12.04 -7.73 17.85
N TRP A 615 -13.36 -7.53 17.72
CA TRP A 615 -14.36 -7.81 18.78
C TRP A 615 -15.70 -8.18 18.20
#